data_7f88422f665f1a526b8b12b05fee7817
#
_entry.id   7f88422f665f1a526b8b12b05fee7817
#
_cell.length_a   1.000
_cell.length_b   1.000
_cell.length_c   1.000
_cell.angle_alpha   90.00
_cell.angle_beta   90.00
_cell.angle_gamma   90.00
#
_symmetry.space_group_name_H-M   'P 1'
#
loop_
_entity.id
_entity.type
_entity.pdbx_description
1 polymer ?
#
loop_
_entity_poly.entity_id
_entity_poly.type
_entity_poly.pdbx_seq_one_letter_code
_entity_poly.pdbx_strand_id
1 'polypeptide(L)'
;MGLYYCLREPPILTVIMGAKCVDGIVLVTDKKMTAEDGTFTYCDKIFGDLSHIIMGYTGWERTFDIFRKYIVGDLVINRDSKDRYTFSNYIPVASKSVKRFDKLVVDKCKHKFEVLIAKHQYEKSELHYINVDGTAIPIPYKAIGSGQNTADMHCGKLDHKNITMKYFVKRAYYSILYMDKFYPDLGVGIEDDDHPCIRYLENDKDLDREAPKDDKIECREYAINKLKEWNEKESDFLKD
;
A
#
# COMPACT_ATOMS: atom_id res chain seq x y z
N MET A 1 18.96 -22.50 13.74
CA MET A 1 18.25 -22.05 14.96
C MET A 1 17.37 -20.80 14.77
N GLY A 2 17.04 -20.37 13.56
CA GLY A 2 16.36 -19.09 13.28
C GLY A 2 14.91 -19.17 12.74
N LEU A 3 14.36 -20.34 12.46
CA LEU A 3 13.07 -20.51 11.79
C LEU A 3 11.87 -20.65 12.76
N TYR A 4 12.11 -20.89 14.04
CA TYR A 4 11.04 -21.11 15.03
C TYR A 4 10.38 -19.81 15.55
N TYR A 5 11.00 -18.65 15.32
CA TYR A 5 10.44 -17.35 15.76
C TYR A 5 9.39 -16.77 14.80
N CYS A 6 9.28 -17.25 13.57
CA CYS A 6 8.27 -16.80 12.61
C CYS A 6 6.82 -17.20 12.95
N LEU A 7 6.62 -18.09 13.94
CA LEU A 7 5.32 -18.67 14.24
C LEU A 7 4.48 -17.85 15.25
N ARG A 8 5.00 -16.73 15.76
CA ARG A 8 4.34 -15.96 16.82
C ARG A 8 4.08 -14.48 16.51
N GLU A 9 4.49 -13.98 15.35
CA GLU A 9 4.18 -12.59 15.00
C GLU A 9 2.80 -12.54 14.31
N PRO A 10 1.86 -11.70 14.78
CA PRO A 10 0.55 -11.55 14.16
C PRO A 10 0.68 -10.98 12.75
N PRO A 11 -0.27 -11.28 11.88
CA PRO A 11 -0.34 -10.62 10.59
C PRO A 11 -0.52 -9.12 10.81
N ILE A 12 0.22 -8.29 10.11
CA ILE A 12 0.01 -6.85 10.13
C ILE A 12 -1.38 -6.57 9.57
N LEU A 13 -2.27 -6.14 10.45
CA LEU A 13 -3.55 -5.59 10.05
C LEU A 13 -3.27 -4.23 9.42
N THR A 14 -3.72 -4.02 8.19
CA THR A 14 -3.37 -2.83 7.40
C THR A 14 -4.31 -2.65 6.23
N VAL A 15 -4.25 -1.48 5.62
CA VAL A 15 -4.78 -1.24 4.29
C VAL A 15 -3.75 -0.51 3.44
N ILE A 16 -3.55 -0.98 2.23
CA ILE A 16 -2.79 -0.28 1.20
C ILE A 16 -3.68 -0.11 -0.01
N MET A 17 -3.76 1.10 -0.51
CA MET A 17 -4.52 1.46 -1.69
C MET A 17 -3.58 2.00 -2.75
N GLY A 18 -3.66 1.47 -3.96
CA GLY A 18 -2.91 1.96 -5.11
C GLY A 18 -3.82 2.34 -6.25
N ALA A 19 -3.55 3.46 -6.90
CA ALA A 19 -4.29 3.90 -8.08
C ALA A 19 -3.39 4.52 -9.13
N LYS A 20 -3.70 4.22 -10.40
CA LYS A 20 -3.16 4.90 -11.56
C LYS A 20 -4.11 6.00 -11.97
N CYS A 21 -3.67 7.25 -11.77
CA CYS A 21 -4.42 8.48 -12.02
C CYS A 21 -3.95 9.17 -13.31
N VAL A 22 -4.60 10.28 -13.69
CA VAL A 22 -4.23 11.04 -14.91
C VAL A 22 -2.83 11.63 -14.84
N ASP A 23 -2.37 11.99 -13.64
CA ASP A 23 -1.11 12.67 -13.35
C ASP A 23 -0.02 11.76 -12.79
N GLY A 24 -0.29 10.45 -12.65
CA GLY A 24 0.70 9.48 -12.17
C GLY A 24 0.10 8.29 -11.44
N ILE A 25 0.89 7.72 -10.56
CA ILE A 25 0.45 6.64 -9.66
C ILE A 25 0.66 7.08 -8.21
N VAL A 26 -0.30 6.71 -7.37
CA VAL A 26 -0.22 6.95 -5.93
C VAL A 26 -0.41 5.66 -5.16
N LEU A 27 0.39 5.48 -4.11
CA LEU A 27 0.15 4.51 -3.05
C LEU A 27 -0.16 5.25 -1.74
N VAL A 28 -1.20 4.78 -1.05
CA VAL A 28 -1.63 5.30 0.26
C VAL A 28 -1.78 4.14 1.23
N THR A 29 -1.22 4.25 2.43
CA THR A 29 -1.39 3.25 3.49
C THR A 29 -1.61 3.91 4.83
N ASP A 30 -2.32 3.20 5.70
CA ASP A 30 -2.33 3.48 7.13
C ASP A 30 -0.94 3.24 7.73
N LYS A 31 -0.70 3.72 8.96
CA LYS A 31 0.57 3.54 9.67
C LYS A 31 0.48 2.56 10.84
N LYS A 32 -0.73 2.23 11.31
CA LYS A 32 -0.93 1.42 12.50
C LYS A 32 -0.51 -0.03 12.28
N MET A 33 0.32 -0.54 13.17
CA MET A 33 0.65 -1.95 13.30
C MET A 33 0.13 -2.45 14.64
N THR A 34 -0.68 -3.48 14.63
CA THR A 34 -1.26 -4.07 15.85
C THR A 34 -0.59 -5.41 16.13
N ALA A 35 -0.07 -5.59 17.34
CA ALA A 35 0.52 -6.84 17.82
C ALA A 35 -0.57 -7.78 18.39
N GLU A 36 -0.23 -9.07 18.61
CA GLU A 36 -1.15 -10.08 19.14
C GLU A 36 -1.72 -9.73 20.54
N ASP A 37 -0.93 -9.04 21.35
CA ASP A 37 -1.33 -8.59 22.69
C ASP A 37 -2.24 -7.35 22.68
N GLY A 38 -2.59 -6.87 21.48
CA GLY A 38 -3.41 -5.67 21.29
C GLY A 38 -2.61 -4.35 21.37
N THR A 39 -1.32 -4.42 21.65
CA THR A 39 -0.46 -3.23 21.54
C THR A 39 -0.31 -2.80 20.09
N PHE A 40 -0.06 -1.53 19.85
CA PHE A 40 0.15 -1.02 18.49
C PHE A 40 1.33 -0.05 18.44
N THR A 41 1.94 -0.01 17.28
CA THR A 41 2.98 0.95 16.89
C THR A 41 2.62 1.57 15.56
N TYR A 42 3.35 2.60 15.15
CA TYR A 42 3.15 3.25 13.86
C TYR A 42 4.42 3.15 13.02
N CYS A 43 4.27 2.76 11.76
CA CYS A 43 5.38 2.68 10.81
C CYS A 43 4.93 2.92 9.37
N ASP A 44 5.86 3.28 8.52
CA ASP A 44 5.64 3.36 7.09
C ASP A 44 5.62 1.96 6.46
N LYS A 45 4.61 1.70 5.63
CA LYS A 45 4.40 0.42 4.93
C LYS A 45 4.57 0.55 3.41
N ILE A 46 5.01 1.72 2.96
CA ILE A 46 5.34 1.99 1.55
C ILE A 46 6.82 2.36 1.49
N PHE A 47 7.53 1.72 0.58
CA PHE A 47 8.97 1.87 0.39
C PHE A 47 9.28 2.31 -1.04
N GLY A 48 10.17 3.29 -1.17
CA GLY A 48 10.80 3.66 -2.43
C GLY A 48 12.25 3.21 -2.40
N ASP A 49 12.56 2.06 -2.99
CA ASP A 49 13.93 1.52 -3.02
C ASP A 49 14.74 2.01 -4.22
N LEU A 50 14.07 2.44 -5.26
CA LEU A 50 14.65 2.95 -6.49
C LEU A 50 13.85 4.16 -6.94
N SER A 51 14.50 5.13 -7.54
CA SER A 51 13.91 6.43 -7.91
C SER A 51 12.60 6.38 -8.71
N HIS A 52 12.30 5.24 -9.33
CA HIS A 52 11.14 5.06 -10.21
C HIS A 52 10.16 3.99 -9.74
N ILE A 53 10.33 3.48 -8.52
CA ILE A 53 9.57 2.35 -8.01
C ILE A 53 9.18 2.58 -6.57
N ILE A 54 7.89 2.46 -6.29
CA ILE A 54 7.36 2.41 -4.93
C ILE A 54 6.62 1.10 -4.70
N MET A 55 6.76 0.55 -3.52
CA MET A 55 6.14 -0.71 -3.11
C MET A 55 5.40 -0.56 -1.80
N GLY A 56 4.21 -1.15 -1.74
CA GLY A 56 3.48 -1.36 -0.50
C GLY A 56 3.17 -2.85 -0.31
N TYR A 57 3.16 -3.32 0.92
CA TYR A 57 2.95 -4.74 1.23
C TYR A 57 1.99 -4.94 2.41
N THR A 58 1.32 -6.08 2.40
CA THR A 58 0.57 -6.59 3.55
C THR A 58 1.17 -7.90 4.02
N GLY A 59 1.02 -8.22 5.30
CA GLY A 59 1.64 -9.39 5.90
C GLY A 59 2.65 -9.00 6.97
N TRP A 60 3.61 -9.84 7.24
CA TRP A 60 4.58 -9.62 8.33
C TRP A 60 5.74 -8.72 7.89
N GLU A 61 6.12 -7.75 8.72
CA GLU A 61 7.23 -6.82 8.45
C GLU A 61 8.53 -7.56 8.12
N ARG A 62 8.87 -8.55 8.95
CA ARG A 62 10.06 -9.39 8.71
C ARG A 62 10.00 -10.14 7.39
N THR A 63 8.80 -10.53 6.97
CA THR A 63 8.54 -11.15 5.68
C THR A 63 8.86 -10.21 4.55
N PHE A 64 8.41 -8.96 4.68
CA PHE A 64 8.69 -7.93 3.71
C PHE A 64 10.19 -7.57 3.63
N ASP A 65 10.87 -7.46 4.76
CA ASP A 65 12.32 -7.20 4.80
C ASP A 65 13.12 -8.27 4.06
N ILE A 66 12.73 -9.53 4.23
CA ILE A 66 13.34 -10.63 3.48
C ILE A 66 13.02 -10.51 1.99
N PHE A 67 11.77 -10.26 1.64
CA PHE A 67 11.33 -10.07 0.27
C PHE A 67 12.07 -8.90 -0.41
N ARG A 68 12.16 -7.76 0.27
CA ARG A 68 12.90 -6.57 -0.18
C ARG A 68 14.37 -6.88 -0.44
N LYS A 69 15.03 -7.59 0.48
CA LYS A 69 16.42 -8.04 0.31
C LYS A 69 16.59 -8.96 -0.90
N TYR A 70 15.64 -9.84 -1.17
CA TYR A 70 15.68 -10.70 -2.35
C TYR A 70 15.51 -9.89 -3.64
N ILE A 71 14.55 -8.96 -3.69
CA ILE A 71 14.37 -8.10 -4.87
C ILE A 71 15.62 -7.29 -5.13
N VAL A 72 16.14 -6.59 -4.12
CA VAL A 72 17.35 -5.77 -4.25
C VAL A 72 18.55 -6.64 -4.61
N GLY A 73 18.71 -7.80 -3.98
CA GLY A 73 19.78 -8.76 -4.28
C GLY A 73 19.71 -9.28 -5.72
N ASP A 74 18.55 -9.72 -6.17
CA ASP A 74 18.36 -10.22 -7.54
C ASP A 74 18.54 -9.11 -8.60
N LEU A 75 18.20 -7.85 -8.27
CA LEU A 75 18.46 -6.69 -9.12
C LEU A 75 19.96 -6.34 -9.17
N VAL A 76 20.68 -6.45 -8.04
CA VAL A 76 22.12 -6.20 -7.97
C VAL A 76 22.91 -7.27 -8.74
N ILE A 77 22.52 -8.55 -8.64
CA ILE A 77 23.17 -9.65 -9.37
C ILE A 77 23.02 -9.48 -10.89
N ASN A 78 21.91 -8.93 -11.37
CA ASN A 78 21.71 -8.64 -12.79
C ASN A 78 22.40 -7.33 -13.27
N ARG A 79 23.12 -6.64 -12.38
CA ARG A 79 23.81 -5.36 -12.68
C ARG A 79 25.02 -5.51 -13.60
N ASP A 80 25.61 -6.69 -13.68
CA ASP A 80 26.82 -6.95 -14.47
C ASP A 80 26.59 -7.10 -15.99
N SER A 81 25.34 -7.19 -16.43
CA SER A 81 25.01 -7.01 -17.83
C SER A 81 25.01 -5.50 -18.14
N LYS A 82 25.74 -5.07 -19.17
CA LYS A 82 25.85 -3.68 -19.65
C LYS A 82 24.50 -2.99 -19.95
N ASP A 83 23.42 -3.67 -19.79
CA ASP A 83 22.06 -3.15 -19.87
C ASP A 83 21.69 -2.54 -18.52
N ARG A 84 21.66 -1.21 -18.47
CA ARG A 84 21.01 -0.44 -17.42
C ARG A 84 19.70 -1.15 -17.06
N TYR A 85 19.39 -1.28 -15.76
CA TYR A 85 18.14 -1.82 -15.25
C TYR A 85 16.98 -1.46 -16.15
N THR A 86 16.68 -2.32 -17.11
CA THR A 86 15.48 -2.16 -17.87
C THR A 86 14.35 -2.58 -16.96
N PHE A 87 13.48 -1.68 -16.77
CA PHE A 87 12.26 -1.81 -16.01
C PHE A 87 11.44 -3.07 -16.37
N SER A 88 11.60 -3.61 -17.57
CA SER A 88 11.02 -4.87 -18.04
C SER A 88 11.36 -6.07 -17.13
N ASN A 89 12.47 -6.01 -16.38
CA ASN A 89 12.94 -7.13 -15.57
C ASN A 89 12.49 -7.04 -14.10
N TYR A 90 12.06 -5.86 -13.62
CA TYR A 90 11.73 -5.69 -12.21
C TYR A 90 10.48 -6.48 -11.79
N ILE A 91 9.40 -6.41 -12.55
CA ILE A 91 8.17 -7.14 -12.24
C ILE A 91 8.38 -8.67 -12.30
N PRO A 92 9.02 -9.25 -13.33
CA PRO A 92 9.40 -10.66 -13.32
C PRO A 92 10.27 -11.05 -12.13
N VAL A 93 11.24 -10.21 -11.73
CA VAL A 93 12.08 -10.45 -10.54
C VAL A 93 11.24 -10.43 -9.28
N ALA A 94 10.40 -9.42 -9.08
CA ALA A 94 9.52 -9.31 -7.92
C ALA A 94 8.55 -10.52 -7.85
N SER A 95 7.92 -10.88 -8.96
CA SER A 95 7.05 -12.04 -9.07
C SER A 95 7.78 -13.36 -8.73
N LYS A 96 8.99 -13.55 -9.25
CA LYS A 96 9.84 -14.70 -8.92
C LYS A 96 10.23 -14.71 -7.44
N SER A 97 10.53 -13.56 -6.88
CA SER A 97 10.88 -13.41 -5.45
C SER A 97 9.70 -13.74 -4.56
N VAL A 98 8.47 -13.32 -4.90
CA VAL A 98 7.25 -13.72 -4.19
C VAL A 98 7.06 -15.23 -4.24
N LYS A 99 7.15 -15.85 -5.41
CA LYS A 99 7.04 -17.33 -5.56
C LYS A 99 8.07 -18.09 -4.75
N ARG A 100 9.31 -17.59 -4.73
CA ARG A 100 10.40 -18.22 -3.97
C ARG A 100 10.19 -18.06 -2.48
N PHE A 101 9.68 -16.91 -2.10
CA PHE A 101 9.36 -16.58 -0.72
C PHE A 101 8.18 -17.41 -0.22
N ASP A 102 7.11 -17.54 -1.00
CA ASP A 102 5.95 -18.38 -0.71
C ASP A 102 6.36 -19.82 -0.36
N LYS A 103 7.20 -20.45 -1.18
CA LYS A 103 7.73 -21.80 -0.91
C LYS A 103 8.51 -21.91 0.41
N LEU A 104 9.16 -20.83 0.86
CA LEU A 104 10.03 -20.87 2.04
C LEU A 104 9.29 -20.54 3.34
N VAL A 105 8.23 -19.76 3.27
CA VAL A 105 7.58 -19.15 4.45
C VAL A 105 6.09 -19.45 4.54
N VAL A 106 5.35 -19.39 3.43
CA VAL A 106 3.88 -19.48 3.43
C VAL A 106 3.38 -20.91 3.69
N ASP A 107 4.07 -21.91 3.20
CA ASP A 107 3.77 -23.34 3.55
C ASP A 107 3.75 -23.57 5.07
N LYS A 108 4.41 -22.69 5.84
CA LYS A 108 4.51 -22.81 7.29
C LYS A 108 3.64 -21.82 8.08
N CYS A 109 3.27 -20.69 7.48
CA CYS A 109 2.68 -19.57 8.25
C CYS A 109 1.23 -19.27 7.90
N LYS A 110 0.61 -19.85 6.86
CA LYS A 110 -0.79 -19.65 6.42
C LYS A 110 -1.22 -18.18 6.22
N HIS A 111 -0.28 -17.23 6.15
CA HIS A 111 -0.58 -15.81 6.06
C HIS A 111 -0.51 -15.31 4.63
N LYS A 112 -1.50 -14.52 4.25
CA LYS A 112 -1.52 -13.84 2.95
C LYS A 112 -0.46 -12.76 2.92
N PHE A 113 0.44 -12.82 1.96
CA PHE A 113 1.39 -11.76 1.63
C PHE A 113 1.03 -11.22 0.26
N GLU A 114 0.73 -9.94 0.18
CA GLU A 114 0.33 -9.27 -1.04
C GLU A 114 1.16 -8.01 -1.22
N VAL A 115 1.49 -7.67 -2.46
CA VAL A 115 2.31 -6.50 -2.78
C VAL A 115 1.66 -5.67 -3.88
N LEU A 116 1.66 -4.36 -3.69
CA LEU A 116 1.44 -3.39 -4.76
C LEU A 116 2.78 -2.79 -5.17
N ILE A 117 3.06 -2.79 -6.46
CA ILE A 117 4.26 -2.18 -7.04
C ILE A 117 3.81 -1.15 -8.06
N ALA A 118 4.16 0.09 -7.81
CA ALA A 118 4.01 1.15 -8.78
C ALA A 118 5.37 1.50 -9.37
N LYS A 119 5.37 1.76 -10.66
CA LYS A 119 6.57 2.04 -11.43
C LYS A 119 6.32 3.11 -12.48
N HIS A 120 7.34 3.97 -12.69
CA HIS A 120 7.35 4.94 -13.76
C HIS A 120 8.66 4.87 -14.55
N GLN A 121 8.59 4.74 -15.87
CA GLN A 121 9.76 4.78 -16.73
C GLN A 121 9.37 5.16 -18.17
N TYR A 122 10.13 6.04 -18.81
CA TYR A 122 9.93 6.43 -20.20
C TYR A 122 8.47 6.83 -20.50
N GLU A 123 7.93 7.77 -19.71
CA GLU A 123 6.56 8.28 -19.84
C GLU A 123 5.46 7.23 -19.61
N LYS A 124 5.83 6.05 -19.12
CA LYS A 124 4.90 4.95 -18.86
C LYS A 124 4.81 4.64 -17.39
N SER A 125 3.65 4.89 -16.83
CA SER A 125 3.33 4.53 -15.44
C SER A 125 2.53 3.23 -15.40
N GLU A 126 2.92 2.28 -14.55
CA GLU A 126 2.24 1.01 -14.38
C GLU A 126 2.09 0.68 -12.89
N LEU A 127 0.89 0.25 -12.51
CA LEU A 127 0.59 -0.30 -11.20
C LEU A 127 0.35 -1.79 -11.34
N HIS A 128 1.04 -2.60 -10.53
CA HIS A 128 0.91 -4.05 -10.52
C HIS A 128 0.53 -4.54 -9.12
N TYR A 129 -0.36 -5.50 -9.10
CA TYR A 129 -0.65 -6.32 -7.94
C TYR A 129 0.07 -7.66 -8.07
N ILE A 130 0.78 -8.06 -7.03
CA ILE A 130 1.42 -9.37 -6.94
C ILE A 130 0.75 -10.11 -5.79
N ASN A 131 0.09 -11.20 -6.13
CA ASN A 131 -0.57 -12.06 -5.16
C ASN A 131 0.39 -13.09 -4.53
N VAL A 132 -0.12 -13.87 -3.59
CA VAL A 132 0.66 -14.88 -2.84
C VAL A 132 1.34 -15.93 -3.72
N ASP A 133 0.78 -16.24 -4.89
CA ASP A 133 1.38 -17.21 -5.83
C ASP A 133 2.47 -16.57 -6.72
N GLY A 134 2.70 -15.26 -6.55
CA GLY A 134 3.66 -14.49 -7.32
C GLY A 134 3.16 -14.10 -8.73
N THR A 135 1.86 -14.22 -9.01
CA THR A 135 1.29 -13.71 -10.26
C THR A 135 1.22 -12.19 -10.19
N ALA A 136 1.86 -11.51 -11.15
CA ALA A 136 1.83 -10.08 -11.29
C ALA A 136 0.73 -9.68 -12.29
N ILE A 137 -0.20 -8.84 -11.86
CA ILE A 137 -1.35 -8.40 -12.66
C ILE A 137 -1.30 -6.87 -12.77
N PRO A 138 -1.25 -6.30 -13.99
CA PRO A 138 -1.39 -4.85 -14.18
C PRO A 138 -2.82 -4.43 -13.87
N ILE A 139 -2.97 -3.36 -13.10
CA ILE A 139 -4.27 -2.91 -12.58
C ILE A 139 -4.37 -1.38 -12.61
N PRO A 140 -5.57 -0.81 -12.76
CA PRO A 140 -5.77 0.63 -12.59
C PRO A 140 -5.92 1.02 -11.11
N TYR A 141 -6.45 0.12 -10.29
CA TYR A 141 -6.67 0.29 -8.85
C TYR A 141 -6.64 -1.05 -8.13
N LYS A 142 -6.17 -1.04 -6.90
CA LYS A 142 -6.32 -2.15 -5.96
C LYS A 142 -6.13 -1.68 -4.53
N ALA A 143 -6.97 -2.19 -3.63
CA ALA A 143 -6.69 -2.21 -2.20
C ALA A 143 -6.26 -3.63 -1.79
N ILE A 144 -5.38 -3.72 -0.80
CA ILE A 144 -4.90 -4.97 -0.20
C ILE A 144 -4.89 -4.84 1.33
N GLY A 145 -4.92 -5.98 2.02
CA GLY A 145 -4.89 -6.04 3.48
C GLY A 145 -6.27 -6.17 4.14
N SER A 146 -6.31 -6.12 5.49
CA SER A 146 -7.53 -6.31 6.28
C SER A 146 -8.64 -5.29 5.96
N GLY A 147 -8.26 -4.05 5.63
CA GLY A 147 -9.18 -2.97 5.27
C GLY A 147 -9.64 -2.96 3.81
N GLN A 148 -9.26 -3.96 2.99
CA GLN A 148 -9.52 -3.97 1.56
C GLN A 148 -10.99 -3.70 1.20
N ASN A 149 -11.93 -4.41 1.83
CA ASN A 149 -13.36 -4.31 1.46
C ASN A 149 -13.90 -2.89 1.66
N THR A 150 -13.54 -2.23 2.76
CA THR A 150 -13.95 -0.85 3.04
C THR A 150 -13.28 0.13 2.08
N ALA A 151 -12.00 -0.08 1.79
CA ALA A 151 -11.28 0.71 0.79
C ALA A 151 -11.91 0.59 -0.60
N ASP A 152 -12.27 -0.63 -1.03
CA ASP A 152 -12.93 -0.88 -2.31
C ASP A 152 -14.32 -0.22 -2.38
N MET A 153 -15.06 -0.17 -1.26
CA MET A 153 -16.34 0.53 -1.18
C MET A 153 -16.18 2.04 -1.43
N HIS A 154 -15.15 2.66 -0.88
CA HIS A 154 -14.94 4.11 -0.97
C HIS A 154 -14.16 4.56 -2.21
N CYS A 155 -13.25 3.74 -2.70
CA CYS A 155 -12.31 4.08 -3.77
C CYS A 155 -12.47 3.23 -5.03
N GLY A 156 -12.95 2.00 -4.93
CA GLY A 156 -12.97 1.04 -6.04
C GLY A 156 -13.89 1.43 -7.22
N LYS A 157 -14.92 2.27 -6.96
CA LYS A 157 -15.85 2.74 -7.99
C LYS A 157 -15.44 4.07 -8.65
N LEU A 158 -14.31 4.64 -8.25
CA LEU A 158 -13.83 5.88 -8.86
C LEU A 158 -13.36 5.62 -10.30
N ASP A 159 -13.57 6.59 -11.15
CA ASP A 159 -13.00 6.57 -12.50
C ASP A 159 -11.53 7.04 -12.44
N HIS A 160 -10.64 6.11 -12.07
CA HIS A 160 -9.23 6.41 -11.82
C HIS A 160 -8.52 7.05 -13.00
N LYS A 161 -8.99 6.82 -14.24
CA LYS A 161 -8.39 7.40 -15.45
C LYS A 161 -8.69 8.89 -15.60
N ASN A 162 -9.69 9.41 -14.88
CA ASN A 162 -10.16 10.79 -14.98
C ASN A 162 -10.00 11.58 -13.68
N ILE A 163 -9.37 11.01 -12.66
CA ILE A 163 -9.09 11.71 -11.40
C ILE A 163 -7.59 11.93 -11.21
N THR A 164 -7.25 12.96 -10.43
CA THR A 164 -5.88 13.24 -10.00
C THR A 164 -5.48 12.38 -8.82
N MET A 165 -4.17 12.17 -8.62
CA MET A 165 -3.63 11.52 -7.42
C MET A 165 -4.12 12.20 -6.15
N LYS A 166 -4.13 13.54 -6.11
CA LYS A 166 -4.62 14.32 -4.95
C LYS A 166 -6.08 14.02 -4.63
N TYR A 167 -6.96 13.91 -5.64
CA TYR A 167 -8.35 13.53 -5.40
C TYR A 167 -8.48 12.10 -4.86
N PHE A 168 -7.71 11.18 -5.43
CA PHE A 168 -7.67 9.81 -4.90
C PHE A 168 -7.22 9.76 -3.44
N VAL A 169 -6.17 10.52 -3.08
CA VAL A 169 -5.68 10.60 -1.69
C VAL A 169 -6.77 11.11 -0.74
N LYS A 170 -7.57 12.11 -1.13
CA LYS A 170 -8.71 12.56 -0.32
C LYS A 170 -9.67 11.41 0.03
N ARG A 171 -9.98 10.57 -0.95
CA ARG A 171 -10.88 9.42 -0.78
C ARG A 171 -10.23 8.31 0.05
N ALA A 172 -8.97 8.02 -0.19
CA ALA A 172 -8.20 7.02 0.56
C ALA A 172 -8.03 7.45 2.02
N TYR A 173 -7.73 8.71 2.27
CA TYR A 173 -7.63 9.27 3.63
C TYR A 173 -8.95 9.13 4.38
N TYR A 174 -10.06 9.53 3.74
CA TYR A 174 -11.40 9.32 4.31
C TYR A 174 -11.64 7.84 4.65
N SER A 175 -11.27 6.92 3.76
CA SER A 175 -11.43 5.48 3.99
C SER A 175 -10.66 5.00 5.21
N ILE A 176 -9.42 5.46 5.42
CA ILE A 176 -8.60 5.10 6.58
C ILE A 176 -9.22 5.64 7.87
N LEU A 177 -9.60 6.91 7.92
CA LEU A 177 -10.25 7.49 9.11
C LEU A 177 -11.61 6.84 9.41
N TYR A 178 -12.35 6.47 8.37
CA TYR A 178 -13.62 5.74 8.52
C TYR A 178 -13.39 4.36 9.15
N MET A 179 -12.37 3.61 8.69
CA MET A 179 -12.02 2.33 9.27
C MET A 179 -11.55 2.45 10.72
N ASP A 180 -10.68 3.40 11.02
CA ASP A 180 -10.17 3.63 12.37
C ASP A 180 -11.30 3.92 13.37
N LYS A 181 -12.30 4.68 12.92
CA LYS A 181 -13.42 5.09 13.77
C LYS A 181 -14.49 4.00 13.94
N PHE A 182 -14.88 3.32 12.86
CA PHE A 182 -16.05 2.44 12.84
C PHE A 182 -15.71 0.94 12.82
N TYR A 183 -14.47 0.60 12.49
CA TYR A 183 -14.00 -0.79 12.39
C TYR A 183 -12.62 -0.96 13.03
N PRO A 184 -12.48 -0.67 14.34
CA PRO A 184 -11.18 -0.73 15.02
C PRO A 184 -10.54 -2.12 14.96
N ASP A 185 -11.35 -3.18 14.84
CA ASP A 185 -10.89 -4.57 14.71
C ASP A 185 -10.11 -4.84 13.41
N LEU A 186 -10.24 -3.97 12.39
CA LEU A 186 -9.40 -4.05 11.20
C LEU A 186 -7.95 -3.66 11.45
N GLY A 187 -7.65 -3.06 12.61
CA GLY A 187 -6.31 -2.61 12.98
C GLY A 187 -5.73 -1.56 12.03
N VAL A 188 -6.59 -0.86 11.30
CA VAL A 188 -6.23 0.22 10.39
C VAL A 188 -6.32 1.55 11.12
N GLY A 189 -5.34 2.43 10.97
CA GLY A 189 -5.39 3.74 11.60
C GLY A 189 -4.12 4.56 11.40
N ILE A 190 -4.18 5.79 11.90
CA ILE A 190 -3.06 6.72 11.94
C ILE A 190 -3.01 7.36 13.33
N GLU A 191 -1.82 7.74 13.77
CA GLU A 191 -1.65 8.47 15.02
C GLU A 191 -2.37 9.82 14.97
N ASP A 192 -2.86 10.28 16.12
CA ASP A 192 -3.46 11.63 16.25
C ASP A 192 -2.44 12.66 15.76
N ASP A 193 -2.90 13.62 14.96
CA ASP A 193 -2.09 14.66 14.32
C ASP A 193 -1.07 14.21 13.26
N ASP A 194 -0.96 12.92 12.96
CA ASP A 194 -0.16 12.39 11.85
C ASP A 194 -0.99 12.24 10.55
N HIS A 195 -0.34 11.73 9.53
CA HIS A 195 -0.92 11.48 8.21
C HIS A 195 -0.64 10.05 7.75
N PRO A 196 -1.48 9.46 6.87
CA PRO A 196 -1.14 8.23 6.17
C PRO A 196 0.21 8.36 5.47
N CYS A 197 0.89 7.26 5.27
CA CYS A 197 2.03 7.26 4.35
C CYS A 197 1.52 7.35 2.91
N ILE A 198 1.95 8.38 2.19
CA ILE A 198 1.49 8.70 0.84
C ILE A 198 2.71 8.90 -0.05
N ARG A 199 2.83 8.10 -1.10
CA ARG A 199 3.90 8.19 -2.10
C ARG A 199 3.32 8.41 -3.49
N TYR A 200 3.89 9.37 -4.22
CA TYR A 200 3.56 9.72 -5.60
C TYR A 200 4.65 9.26 -6.55
N LEU A 201 4.25 8.74 -7.72
CA LEU A 201 5.06 8.63 -8.92
C LEU A 201 4.40 9.46 -10.02
N GLU A 202 4.85 10.69 -10.19
CA GLU A 202 4.30 11.63 -11.17
C GLU A 202 4.78 11.29 -12.58
N ASN A 203 3.91 11.47 -13.59
CA ASN A 203 4.24 11.16 -14.98
C ASN A 203 5.41 11.99 -15.53
N ASP A 204 5.60 13.20 -15.01
CA ASP A 204 6.59 14.17 -15.53
C ASP A 204 7.88 14.17 -14.69
N LYS A 205 7.98 13.35 -13.67
CA LYS A 205 9.12 13.31 -12.75
C LYS A 205 9.66 11.91 -12.59
N ASP A 206 10.94 11.81 -12.77
CA ASP A 206 11.67 10.55 -12.67
C ASP A 206 11.96 10.13 -11.21
N LEU A 207 11.30 10.72 -10.22
CA LEU A 207 11.53 10.43 -8.81
C LEU A 207 10.22 10.18 -8.09
N ASP A 208 10.23 9.16 -7.23
CA ASP A 208 9.19 9.02 -6.22
C ASP A 208 9.32 10.13 -5.18
N ARG A 209 8.19 10.59 -4.69
CA ARG A 209 8.18 11.56 -3.60
C ARG A 209 7.06 11.29 -2.60
N GLU A 210 7.31 11.68 -1.40
CA GLU A 210 6.26 11.81 -0.41
C GLU A 210 5.30 12.94 -0.78
N ALA A 211 4.01 12.74 -0.50
CA ALA A 211 3.03 13.81 -0.73
C ALA A 211 3.40 15.08 0.03
N PRO A 212 3.29 16.27 -0.60
CA PRO A 212 3.54 17.53 0.07
C PRO A 212 2.71 17.69 1.33
N LYS A 213 3.27 18.36 2.34
CA LYS A 213 2.59 18.60 3.63
C LYS A 213 1.24 19.29 3.45
N ASP A 214 1.17 20.29 2.59
CA ASP A 214 -0.07 21.04 2.33
C ASP A 214 -1.14 20.13 1.70
N ASP A 215 -0.76 19.23 0.80
CA ASP A 215 -1.68 18.24 0.24
C ASP A 215 -2.22 17.29 1.31
N LYS A 216 -1.37 16.86 2.25
CA LYS A 216 -1.77 15.99 3.36
C LYS A 216 -2.77 16.70 4.28
N ILE A 217 -2.52 17.97 4.61
CA ILE A 217 -3.42 18.80 5.44
C ILE A 217 -4.78 18.94 4.75
N GLU A 218 -4.81 19.35 3.49
CA GLU A 218 -6.07 19.51 2.73
C GLU A 218 -6.84 18.19 2.63
N CYS A 219 -6.14 17.07 2.42
CA CYS A 219 -6.79 15.76 2.36
C CYS A 219 -7.36 15.32 3.71
N ARG A 220 -6.68 15.65 4.82
CA ARG A 220 -7.17 15.41 6.18
C ARG A 220 -8.44 16.22 6.47
N GLU A 221 -8.44 17.50 6.17
CA GLU A 221 -9.61 18.37 6.35
C GLU A 221 -10.81 17.85 5.56
N TYR A 222 -10.60 17.49 4.30
CA TYR A 222 -11.64 16.86 3.48
C TYR A 222 -12.22 15.61 4.15
N ALA A 223 -11.36 14.71 4.61
CA ALA A 223 -11.76 13.44 5.22
C ALA A 223 -12.55 13.66 6.53
N ILE A 224 -12.10 14.57 7.38
CA ILE A 224 -12.77 14.95 8.63
C ILE A 224 -14.17 15.53 8.35
N ASN A 225 -14.28 16.43 7.38
CA ASN A 225 -15.55 17.04 7.02
C ASN A 225 -16.54 15.98 6.48
N LYS A 226 -16.06 15.03 5.68
CA LYS A 226 -16.90 13.91 5.19
C LYS A 226 -17.37 12.99 6.31
N LEU A 227 -16.54 12.74 7.32
CA LEU A 227 -16.96 11.97 8.50
C LEU A 227 -18.00 12.71 9.36
N LYS A 228 -17.91 14.03 9.46
CA LYS A 228 -18.92 14.83 10.15
C LYS A 228 -20.26 14.78 9.42
N GLU A 229 -20.26 15.00 8.11
CA GLU A 229 -21.47 14.87 7.27
C GLU A 229 -22.15 13.50 7.41
N TRP A 230 -21.35 12.44 7.51
CA TRP A 230 -21.86 11.10 7.73
C TRP A 230 -22.55 10.97 9.10
N ASN A 231 -21.89 11.40 10.18
CA ASN A 231 -22.45 11.33 11.52
C ASN A 231 -23.75 12.12 11.67
N GLU A 232 -23.84 13.29 11.04
CA GLU A 232 -25.06 14.11 11.06
C GLU A 232 -26.23 13.37 10.39
N LYS A 233 -26.00 12.73 9.24
CA LYS A 233 -27.02 11.94 8.54
C LYS A 233 -27.46 10.71 9.33
N GLU A 234 -26.54 9.99 9.96
CA GLU A 234 -26.89 8.85 10.83
C GLU A 234 -27.70 9.29 12.05
N SER A 235 -27.33 10.42 12.67
CA SER A 235 -28.09 10.96 13.82
C SER A 235 -29.51 11.36 13.45
N ASP A 236 -29.74 11.83 12.25
CA ASP A 236 -31.09 12.20 11.76
C ASP A 236 -31.92 10.95 11.43
N PHE A 237 -31.29 9.91 10.91
CA PHE A 237 -31.97 8.62 10.61
C PHE A 237 -32.41 7.85 11.87
N LEU A 238 -31.75 8.08 13.01
CA LEU A 238 -32.07 7.44 14.29
C LEU A 238 -33.14 8.20 15.10
N LYS A 239 -33.59 9.37 14.62
CA LYS A 239 -34.64 10.16 15.26
C LYS A 239 -36.06 9.92 14.71
N ASP A 240 -36.15 9.24 13.58
CA ASP A 240 -37.41 8.78 12.94
C ASP A 240 -37.72 7.32 13.34
#